data_634edc35251d67db818138fc452a140e
#
_entry.id   634edc35251d67db818138fc452a140e
#
_cell.length_a   1.000
_cell.length_b   1.000
_cell.length_c   1.000
_cell.angle_alpha   90.00
_cell.angle_beta   90.00
_cell.angle_gamma   90.00
#
_symmetry.space_group_name_H-M   'P 1'
#
loop_
_entity.id
_entity.type
_entity.pdbx_description
1 polymer ?
#
loop_
_entity_poly.entity_id
_entity_poly.type
_entity_poly.pdbx_seq_one_letter_code
_entity_poly.pdbx_strand_id
1 'polypeptide(L)'
;MIANRTFFPETTGEMFDWWFAWHPIDRLRYAIWDPDEHYDVYLDDPLRALDLSLSMRERHWNSIHNIWENIGLGQIDLLRIHFRRPCDMGYHHIRGHLGKPSGLG
;
A
#
# COMPACT_ATOMS: atom_id res chain seq x y z
N MET A 1 -15.62 -10.99 2.29
CA MET A 1 -14.72 -9.82 2.32
C MET A 1 -14.05 -9.74 3.69
N ILE A 2 -12.78 -9.45 3.70
CA ILE A 2 -12.05 -9.21 4.94
C ILE A 2 -11.73 -7.74 5.01
N ALA A 3 -12.05 -7.08 6.11
CA ALA A 3 -11.75 -5.68 6.34
C ALA A 3 -11.02 -5.53 7.67
N ASN A 4 -10.02 -4.67 7.68
CA ASN A 4 -9.23 -4.35 8.88
C ASN A 4 -9.20 -2.84 9.05
N ARG A 5 -9.43 -2.40 10.27
CA ARG A 5 -9.28 -0.99 10.65
C ARG A 5 -8.32 -0.93 11.83
N THR A 6 -7.18 -0.30 11.59
CA THR A 6 -6.12 -0.18 12.60
C THR A 6 -5.78 1.29 12.80
N PHE A 7 -5.63 1.69 14.07
CA PHE A 7 -5.23 3.04 14.40
C PHE A 7 -3.72 3.11 14.62
N PHE A 8 -3.09 4.08 13.94
CA PHE A 8 -1.66 4.34 14.04
C PHE A 8 -1.48 5.74 14.62
N PRO A 9 -1.25 5.89 15.93
CA PRO A 9 -1.34 7.18 16.60
C PRO A 9 -0.36 8.26 16.12
N GLU A 10 0.78 7.88 15.60
CA GLU A 10 1.79 8.85 15.16
C GLU A 10 1.97 8.87 13.63
N THR A 11 1.10 8.18 12.91
CA THR A 11 1.20 8.06 11.45
C THR A 11 0.09 8.86 10.78
N THR A 12 0.46 9.72 9.85
CA THR A 12 -0.50 10.48 9.07
C THR A 12 -0.88 9.72 7.79
N GLY A 13 -2.00 10.11 7.17
CA GLY A 13 -2.38 9.57 5.87
C GLY A 13 -1.32 9.84 4.81
N GLU A 14 -0.65 10.99 4.88
CA GLU A 14 0.42 11.32 3.93
C GLU A 14 1.62 10.39 4.07
N MET A 15 1.96 10.00 5.28
CA MET A 15 3.04 9.03 5.52
C MET A 15 2.69 7.67 4.90
N PHE A 16 1.43 7.26 5.00
CA PHE A 16 0.94 6.04 4.40
C PHE A 16 1.02 6.10 2.87
N ASP A 17 0.52 7.19 2.29
CA ASP A 17 0.55 7.39 0.85
C ASP A 17 2.00 7.40 0.34
N TRP A 18 2.90 8.08 1.07
CA TRP A 18 4.32 8.11 0.75
C TRP A 18 4.93 6.70 0.76
N TRP A 19 4.64 5.93 1.78
CA TRP A 19 5.19 4.57 1.93
C TRP A 19 4.81 3.69 0.75
N PHE A 20 3.54 3.70 0.37
CA PHE A 20 3.05 2.87 -0.73
C PHE A 20 3.45 3.37 -2.12
N ALA A 21 3.85 4.62 -2.24
CA ALA A 21 4.43 5.15 -3.48
C ALA A 21 5.94 4.85 -3.57
N TRP A 22 6.61 4.82 -2.41
CA TRP A 22 8.07 4.74 -2.35
C TRP A 22 8.62 3.31 -2.33
N HIS A 23 8.06 2.45 -1.49
CA HIS A 23 8.70 1.14 -1.26
C HIS A 23 8.59 0.15 -2.42
N PRO A 24 7.55 0.16 -3.28
CA PRO A 24 7.45 -0.83 -4.34
C PRO A 24 8.34 -0.56 -5.55
N ILE A 25 9.06 0.56 -5.57
CA ILE A 25 9.91 0.92 -6.70
C ILE A 25 11.16 0.06 -6.77
N ASP A 26 11.67 -0.37 -5.62
CA ASP A 26 12.89 -1.15 -5.51
C ASP A 26 12.68 -2.34 -4.59
N ARG A 27 13.11 -3.51 -5.02
CA ARG A 27 12.96 -4.74 -4.22
C ARG A 27 13.61 -4.64 -2.84
N LEU A 28 14.71 -3.89 -2.72
CA LEU A 28 15.38 -3.73 -1.44
C LEU A 28 14.55 -2.91 -0.47
N ARG A 29 13.82 -1.92 -0.96
CA ARG A 29 12.90 -1.15 -0.13
C ARG A 29 11.75 -2.02 0.36
N TYR A 30 11.26 -2.90 -0.48
CA TYR A 30 10.21 -3.83 -0.11
C TYR A 30 10.71 -4.85 0.93
N ALA A 31 11.95 -5.31 0.79
CA ALA A 31 12.57 -6.22 1.73
C ALA A 31 12.82 -5.59 3.10
N ILE A 32 13.03 -4.27 3.19
CA ILE A 32 13.15 -3.58 4.47
C ILE A 32 11.90 -3.77 5.31
N TRP A 33 10.76 -3.80 4.66
CA TRP A 33 9.49 -4.01 5.36
C TRP A 33 9.42 -5.41 5.97
N ASP A 34 9.75 -6.42 5.20
CA ASP A 34 9.71 -7.80 5.67
C ASP A 34 10.75 -8.63 4.92
N PRO A 35 12.02 -8.62 5.40
CA PRO A 35 13.10 -9.29 4.69
C PRO A 35 12.97 -10.81 4.63
N ASP A 36 12.23 -11.40 5.56
CA ASP A 36 12.09 -12.86 5.62
C ASP A 36 11.03 -13.37 4.64
N GLU A 37 10.05 -12.56 4.31
CA GLU A 37 8.92 -12.98 3.50
C GLU A 37 8.88 -12.35 2.11
N HIS A 38 9.40 -11.13 1.95
CA HIS A 38 9.39 -10.42 0.68
C HIS A 38 10.70 -10.64 -0.08
N TYR A 39 10.61 -11.32 -1.22
CA TYR A 39 11.81 -11.66 -2.02
C TYR A 39 12.03 -10.71 -3.18
N ASP A 40 10.96 -10.30 -3.86
CA ASP A 40 11.05 -9.37 -4.98
C ASP A 40 9.74 -8.65 -5.19
N VAL A 41 9.80 -7.53 -5.89
CA VAL A 41 8.61 -6.74 -6.23
C VAL A 41 8.82 -6.06 -7.57
N TYR A 42 7.75 -5.95 -8.35
CA TYR A 42 7.73 -5.06 -9.50
C TYR A 42 6.31 -4.49 -9.69
N LEU A 43 6.27 -3.30 -10.26
CA LEU A 43 5.02 -2.59 -10.53
C LEU A 43 4.60 -2.82 -11.97
N ASP A 44 3.28 -2.87 -12.22
CA ASP A 44 2.77 -2.91 -13.59
C ASP A 44 3.05 -1.58 -14.32
N ASP A 45 2.99 -0.46 -13.60
CA ASP A 45 3.27 0.87 -14.15
C ASP A 45 4.27 1.63 -13.26
N PRO A 46 5.57 1.34 -13.40
CA PRO A 46 6.58 2.01 -12.58
C PRO A 46 6.73 3.49 -12.90
N LEU A 47 6.43 3.94 -14.11
CA LEU A 47 6.56 5.35 -14.48
C LEU A 47 5.54 6.21 -13.72
N ARG A 48 4.36 5.68 -13.46
CA ARG A 48 3.36 6.38 -12.67
C ARG A 48 3.84 6.58 -11.23
N ALA A 49 4.48 5.58 -10.66
CA ALA A 49 5.00 5.66 -9.29
C ALA A 49 6.10 6.73 -9.16
N LEU A 50 6.79 7.02 -10.25
CA LEU A 50 7.89 8.00 -10.30
C LEU A 50 7.45 9.38 -10.79
N ASP A 51 6.20 9.55 -11.18
CA ASP A 51 5.71 10.79 -11.76
C ASP A 51 5.49 11.85 -10.69
N LEU A 52 6.41 12.82 -10.64
CA LEU A 52 6.36 13.90 -9.65
C LEU A 52 5.25 14.92 -9.91
N SER A 53 4.58 14.87 -11.06
CA SER A 53 3.43 15.71 -11.33
C SER A 53 2.16 15.21 -10.61
N LEU A 54 2.19 13.96 -10.16
CA LEU A 54 1.09 13.35 -9.42
C LEU A 54 1.33 13.45 -7.92
N SER A 55 0.25 13.50 -7.15
CA SER A 55 0.35 13.39 -5.69
C SER A 55 0.83 12.00 -5.29
N MET A 56 1.30 11.86 -4.05
CA MET A 56 1.68 10.54 -3.52
C MET A 56 0.54 9.55 -3.64
N ARG A 57 -0.66 10.02 -3.33
CA ARG A 57 -1.87 9.22 -3.40
C ARG A 57 -2.16 8.74 -4.81
N GLU A 58 -2.09 9.63 -5.79
CA GLU A 58 -2.32 9.27 -7.19
C GLU A 58 -1.26 8.34 -7.74
N ARG A 59 -0.03 8.39 -7.20
CA ARG A 59 1.04 7.51 -7.64
C ARG A 59 0.84 6.06 -7.21
N HIS A 60 0.18 5.80 -6.08
CA HIS A 60 -0.03 4.43 -5.64
C HIS A 60 -1.45 3.91 -5.82
N TRP A 61 -2.46 4.78 -5.88
CA TRP A 61 -3.82 4.33 -6.14
C TRP A 61 -3.93 3.72 -7.54
N ASN A 62 -4.65 2.62 -7.63
CA ASN A 62 -4.79 1.80 -8.82
C ASN A 62 -3.47 1.20 -9.32
N SER A 63 -2.44 1.22 -8.49
CA SER A 63 -1.21 0.51 -8.80
C SER A 63 -1.37 -0.99 -8.51
N ILE A 64 -0.60 -1.79 -9.24
CA ILE A 64 -0.54 -3.23 -9.01
C ILE A 64 0.88 -3.57 -8.63
N HIS A 65 1.03 -4.14 -7.42
CA HIS A 65 2.31 -4.65 -6.93
C HIS A 65 2.34 -6.15 -7.20
N ASN A 66 3.34 -6.59 -7.93
CA ASN A 66 3.59 -8.00 -8.16
C ASN A 66 4.70 -8.42 -7.21
N ILE A 67 4.39 -9.26 -6.23
CA ILE A 67 5.28 -9.55 -5.12
C ILE A 67 5.56 -11.04 -5.06
N TRP A 68 6.84 -11.40 -5.09
CA TRP A 68 7.26 -12.74 -4.79
C TRP A 68 7.49 -12.82 -3.29
N GLU A 69 6.66 -13.58 -2.59
CA GLU A 69 6.78 -13.69 -1.13
C GLU A 69 6.45 -15.10 -0.63
N ASN A 70 6.94 -15.37 0.57
CA ASN A 70 6.60 -16.58 1.31
C ASN A 70 5.42 -16.25 2.23
N ILE A 71 4.28 -16.85 1.97
CA ILE A 71 3.06 -16.61 2.75
C ILE A 71 2.90 -17.60 3.91
N GLY A 72 3.99 -18.13 4.40
CA GLY A 72 3.97 -19.03 5.57
C GLY A 72 3.80 -20.51 5.25
N LEU A 73 3.77 -20.87 3.97
CA LEU A 73 3.58 -22.26 3.54
C LEU A 73 4.87 -22.93 3.09
N GLY A 74 6.00 -22.27 3.29
CA GLY A 74 7.32 -22.82 2.94
C GLY A 74 7.67 -22.73 1.46
N GLN A 75 6.87 -22.03 0.67
CA GLN A 75 7.14 -21.83 -0.75
C GLN A 75 6.95 -20.38 -1.14
N ILE A 76 7.63 -19.97 -2.21
CA ILE A 76 7.55 -18.60 -2.74
C ILE A 76 6.46 -18.57 -3.80
N ASP A 77 5.49 -17.69 -3.61
CA ASP A 77 4.40 -17.49 -4.55
C ASP A 77 4.37 -16.05 -5.06
N LEU A 78 3.82 -15.86 -6.25
CA LEU A 78 3.60 -14.54 -6.81
C LEU A 78 2.21 -14.05 -6.40
N LEU A 79 2.18 -12.92 -5.69
CA LEU A 79 0.94 -12.23 -5.36
C LEU A 79 0.84 -10.97 -6.18
N ARG A 80 -0.36 -10.71 -6.69
CA ARG A 80 -0.67 -9.44 -7.36
C ARG A 80 -1.64 -8.68 -6.48
N ILE A 81 -1.19 -7.57 -5.92
CA ILE A 81 -2.00 -6.74 -5.04
C ILE A 81 -2.40 -5.47 -5.79
N HIS A 82 -3.69 -5.29 -5.95
CA HIS A 82 -4.24 -4.10 -6.59
C HIS A 82 -4.68 -3.10 -5.52
N PHE A 83 -3.99 -1.97 -5.45
CA PHE A 83 -4.31 -0.90 -4.51
C PHE A 83 -5.40 -0.02 -5.12
N ARG A 84 -6.64 -0.21 -4.67
CA ARG A 84 -7.80 0.52 -5.18
C ARG A 84 -8.00 1.82 -4.41
N ARG A 85 -8.57 2.82 -5.07
CA ARG A 85 -9.01 4.02 -4.34
C ARG A 85 -10.08 3.62 -3.34
N PRO A 86 -10.06 4.16 -2.11
CA PRO A 86 -11.08 3.81 -1.13
C PRO A 86 -12.51 4.06 -1.60
N CYS A 87 -12.75 5.13 -2.36
CA CYS A 87 -14.09 5.42 -2.86
C CYS A 87 -14.60 4.38 -3.86
N ASP A 88 -13.70 3.72 -4.60
CA ASP A 88 -14.09 2.66 -5.53
C ASP A 88 -14.56 1.41 -4.78
N MET A 89 -14.26 1.32 -3.48
CA MET A 89 -14.66 0.24 -2.61
C MET A 89 -15.76 0.64 -1.61
N GLY A 90 -16.37 1.80 -1.82
CA GLY A 90 -17.47 2.25 -0.98
C GLY A 90 -17.08 2.98 0.31
N TYR A 91 -15.82 3.39 0.45
CA TYR A 91 -15.35 4.03 1.68
C TYR A 91 -15.39 5.57 1.66
N HIS A 92 -16.00 6.17 0.68
CA HIS A 92 -15.99 7.62 0.56
C HIS A 92 -16.73 8.35 1.69
N HIS A 93 -17.68 7.68 2.35
CA HIS A 93 -18.44 8.27 3.44
C HIS A 93 -17.74 8.23 4.80
N ILE A 94 -16.70 7.44 4.95
CA ILE A 94 -16.02 7.29 6.24
C ILE A 94 -14.71 8.05 6.30
N ARG A 95 -14.41 8.86 5.29
CA ARG A 95 -13.16 9.59 5.20
C ARG A 95 -12.88 10.44 6.44
N GLY A 96 -13.87 11.18 6.91
CA GLY A 96 -13.71 12.02 8.09
C GLY A 96 -13.43 11.22 9.37
N HIS A 97 -13.95 10.01 9.43
CA HIS A 97 -13.74 9.16 10.60
C HIS A 97 -12.37 8.52 10.59
N LEU A 98 -11.85 8.20 9.41
CA LEU A 98 -10.53 7.60 9.28
C LEU A 98 -9.42 8.56 9.68
N GLY A 99 -9.66 9.86 9.54
CA GLY A 99 -8.68 10.87 9.90
C GLY A 99 -8.67 11.24 11.38
N LYS A 100 -9.61 10.71 12.18
CA LYS A 100 -9.72 11.07 13.59
C LYS A 100 -9.36 9.89 14.47
N PRO A 101 -8.41 10.09 15.41
CA PRO A 101 -8.08 9.05 16.35
C PRO A 101 -9.27 8.78 17.24
N SER A 102 -9.38 8.07 17.98
CA SER A 102 -10.38 7.85 18.96
C SER A 102 -11.72 7.54 18.44
N GLY A 103 -11.78 7.22 17.24
CA GLY A 103 -13.09 6.86 16.80
C GLY A 103 -14.01 7.88 17.29
N LEU A 104 -13.42 8.92 17.65
CA LEU A 104 -14.16 9.91 18.00
C LEU A 104 -14.84 10.39 16.94
N GLY A 105 -14.50 9.80 16.05
CA GLY A 105 -15.17 10.21 14.83
C GLY A 105 -16.38 10.40 15.10
#